data_6a8d704cfaecf848217a68bd061bb008
#
_entry.id   6a8d704cfaecf848217a68bd061bb008
#
_cell.length_a   1.000
_cell.length_b   1.000
_cell.length_c   1.000
_cell.angle_alpha   90.00
_cell.angle_beta   90.00
_cell.angle_gamma   90.00
#
_symmetry.space_group_name_H-M   'P 1'
#
loop_
_entity.id
_entity.type
_entity.pdbx_description
1 polymer ?
#
loop_
_entity_poly.entity_id
_entity_poly.type
_entity_poly.pdbx_seq_one_letter_code
_entity_poly.pdbx_strand_id
1 'polypeptide(L)'
;MSDMTTSFLELSARHQRRAWALVRQLDITGAWRAVGAEAHLVGSLRMGLLMKHRDVDFHVYSSPLRLADSFAAVARLAERPGVEGITFRNLLHTDEACVEWHMDCRDAEGDVWQIDMIHLVRGSRYDGYFERMADRIRAVLTLETRATILYLKNATPDDMKVMGMEYYQAVLRDGVRTWDDFLAWRRDHPQRGIVEWMP
;
A
#
# COMPACT_ATOMS: atom_id res chain seq x y z
N MET A 1 -6.52 -4.67 29.29
CA MET A 1 -5.90 -3.93 28.17
C MET A 1 -4.67 -4.63 27.57
N SER A 2 -3.89 -5.40 28.34
CA SER A 2 -2.69 -6.11 27.84
C SER A 2 -2.98 -7.16 26.74
N ASP A 3 -4.00 -8.00 26.92
CA ASP A 3 -4.27 -9.17 26.04
C ASP A 3 -4.76 -8.77 24.63
N MET A 4 -5.67 -7.80 24.52
CA MET A 4 -6.17 -7.37 23.20
C MET A 4 -5.13 -6.60 22.39
N THR A 5 -4.28 -5.82 23.07
CA THR A 5 -3.19 -5.07 22.39
C THR A 5 -2.16 -6.03 21.81
N THR A 6 -1.81 -7.08 22.51
CA THR A 6 -0.92 -8.14 22.04
C THR A 6 -1.49 -8.83 20.80
N SER A 7 -2.79 -9.14 20.79
CA SER A 7 -3.47 -9.86 19.70
C SER A 7 -3.40 -9.14 18.35
N PHE A 8 -3.71 -7.83 18.26
CA PHE A 8 -3.69 -7.15 16.94
C PHE A 8 -2.27 -6.81 16.47
N LEU A 9 -1.31 -6.62 17.40
CA LEU A 9 0.11 -6.46 17.03
C LEU A 9 0.68 -7.75 16.46
N GLU A 10 0.33 -8.90 17.03
CA GLU A 10 0.71 -10.21 16.51
C GLU A 10 0.07 -10.50 15.16
N LEU A 11 -1.21 -10.15 15.00
CA LEU A 11 -1.90 -10.26 13.71
C LEU A 11 -1.21 -9.42 12.63
N SER A 12 -0.91 -8.15 12.92
CA SER A 12 -0.15 -7.28 12.01
C SER A 12 1.22 -7.87 11.66
N ALA A 13 1.96 -8.36 12.66
CA ALA A 13 3.27 -8.97 12.44
C ALA A 13 3.19 -10.23 11.57
N ARG A 14 2.15 -11.05 11.74
CA ARG A 14 1.88 -12.23 10.89
C ARG A 14 1.59 -11.81 9.45
N HIS A 15 0.68 -10.86 9.23
CA HIS A 15 0.34 -10.39 7.88
C HIS A 15 1.54 -9.76 7.18
N GLN A 16 2.35 -8.99 7.89
CA GLN A 16 3.58 -8.42 7.31
C GLN A 16 4.56 -9.51 6.88
N ARG A 17 4.77 -10.56 7.68
CA ARG A 17 5.64 -11.68 7.27
C ARG A 17 5.13 -12.38 6.02
N ARG A 18 3.81 -12.59 5.91
CA ARG A 18 3.17 -13.21 4.75
C ARG A 18 3.32 -12.33 3.51
N ALA A 19 3.04 -11.03 3.62
CA ALA A 19 3.21 -10.06 2.54
C ALA A 19 4.65 -10.03 2.02
N TRP A 20 5.64 -9.99 2.92
CA TRP A 20 7.05 -10.05 2.54
C TRP A 20 7.45 -11.37 1.88
N ALA A 21 6.87 -12.50 2.29
CA ALA A 21 7.09 -13.78 1.64
C ALA A 21 6.54 -13.76 0.21
N LEU A 22 5.33 -13.24 0.01
CA LEU A 22 4.70 -13.10 -1.29
C LEU A 22 5.48 -12.16 -2.22
N VAL A 23 5.90 -11.00 -1.73
CA VAL A 23 6.73 -10.04 -2.50
C VAL A 23 8.02 -10.70 -3.00
N ARG A 24 8.69 -11.50 -2.15
CA ARG A 24 9.89 -12.25 -2.58
C ARG A 24 9.58 -13.34 -3.59
N GLN A 25 8.47 -14.06 -3.44
CA GLN A 25 8.05 -15.12 -4.37
C GLN A 25 7.74 -14.56 -5.76
N LEU A 26 7.04 -13.43 -5.82
CA LEU A 26 6.64 -12.80 -7.07
C LEU A 26 7.81 -12.15 -7.82
N ASP A 27 8.85 -11.71 -7.11
CA ASP A 27 9.98 -10.98 -7.70
C ASP A 27 9.55 -9.80 -8.58
N ILE A 28 8.64 -8.98 -8.03
CA ILE A 28 8.05 -7.82 -8.73
C ILE A 28 9.15 -6.89 -9.24
N THR A 29 10.14 -6.59 -8.40
CA THR A 29 11.25 -5.71 -8.76
C THR A 29 12.07 -6.27 -9.92
N GLY A 30 12.30 -7.59 -9.97
CA GLY A 30 13.00 -8.26 -11.06
C GLY A 30 12.22 -8.21 -12.37
N ALA A 31 10.91 -8.43 -12.33
CA ALA A 31 10.04 -8.38 -13.51
C ALA A 31 10.06 -6.99 -14.17
N TRP A 32 9.94 -5.92 -13.37
CA TRP A 32 9.99 -4.54 -13.87
C TRP A 32 11.40 -4.13 -14.32
N ARG A 33 12.44 -4.52 -13.61
CA ARG A 33 13.84 -4.26 -14.02
C ARG A 33 14.16 -4.87 -15.37
N ALA A 34 13.62 -6.03 -15.71
CA ALA A 34 13.83 -6.71 -16.97
C ALA A 34 13.34 -5.92 -18.20
N VAL A 35 12.49 -4.92 -18.00
CA VAL A 35 11.98 -4.01 -19.03
C VAL A 35 12.52 -2.58 -18.87
N GLY A 36 13.52 -2.36 -18.01
CA GLY A 36 14.14 -1.05 -17.80
C GLY A 36 13.35 -0.11 -16.89
N ALA A 37 12.40 -0.64 -16.11
CA ALA A 37 11.64 0.12 -15.12
C ALA A 37 12.08 -0.22 -13.69
N GLU A 38 11.85 0.70 -12.74
CA GLU A 38 12.18 0.52 -11.33
C GLU A 38 10.92 0.46 -10.49
N ALA A 39 10.69 -0.67 -9.79
CA ALA A 39 9.56 -0.85 -8.89
C ALA A 39 10.00 -0.64 -7.42
N HIS A 40 9.26 0.20 -6.72
CA HIS A 40 9.49 0.57 -5.33
C HIS A 40 8.26 0.23 -4.48
N LEU A 41 8.48 -0.52 -3.39
CA LEU A 41 7.44 -0.77 -2.41
C LEU A 41 7.05 0.56 -1.75
N VAL A 42 5.74 0.81 -1.66
CA VAL A 42 5.14 1.95 -0.96
C VAL A 42 4.08 1.45 0.03
N GLY A 43 3.18 2.30 0.48
CA GLY A 43 2.01 1.90 1.24
C GLY A 43 2.29 1.31 2.62
N SER A 44 1.30 0.61 3.14
CA SER A 44 1.25 0.16 4.52
C SER A 44 2.32 -0.87 4.88
N LEU A 45 2.70 -1.74 3.95
CA LEU A 45 3.75 -2.74 4.18
C LEU A 45 5.12 -2.07 4.36
N ARG A 46 5.49 -1.06 3.52
CA ARG A 46 6.73 -0.30 3.67
C ARG A 46 6.83 0.38 5.02
N MET A 47 5.71 0.90 5.52
CA MET A 47 5.66 1.62 6.80
C MET A 47 5.60 0.69 8.04
N GLY A 48 5.40 -0.62 7.87
CA GLY A 48 5.16 -1.54 8.98
C GLY A 48 3.77 -1.36 9.61
N LEU A 49 2.82 -0.85 8.84
CA LEU A 49 1.45 -0.53 9.26
C LEU A 49 0.39 -1.40 8.55
N LEU A 50 0.83 -2.49 7.89
CA LEU A 50 -0.09 -3.46 7.30
C LEU A 50 -0.88 -4.16 8.40
N MET A 51 -2.19 -4.27 8.20
CA MET A 51 -3.11 -4.91 9.15
C MET A 51 -3.93 -5.98 8.42
N LYS A 52 -5.24 -6.00 8.55
CA LYS A 52 -6.10 -7.07 8.04
C LYS A 52 -6.37 -7.01 6.54
N HIS A 53 -6.29 -5.85 5.92
CA HIS A 53 -6.38 -5.74 4.46
C HIS A 53 -5.11 -6.31 3.83
N ARG A 54 -5.31 -7.16 2.83
CA ARG A 54 -4.25 -7.90 2.16
C ARG A 54 -3.90 -7.21 0.84
N ASP A 55 -3.36 -6.01 0.95
CA ASP A 55 -2.92 -5.16 -0.15
C ASP A 55 -1.42 -4.85 -0.02
N VAL A 56 -0.72 -4.86 -1.14
CA VAL A 56 0.69 -4.50 -1.23
C VAL A 56 0.87 -3.55 -2.40
N ASP A 57 1.40 -2.37 -2.11
CA ASP A 57 1.47 -1.27 -3.05
C ASP A 57 2.88 -1.08 -3.60
N PHE A 58 2.98 -0.92 -4.92
CA PHE A 58 4.22 -0.55 -5.61
C PHE A 58 4.00 0.67 -6.50
N HIS A 59 4.98 1.57 -6.50
CA HIS A 59 5.14 2.54 -7.56
C HIS A 59 6.26 2.09 -8.49
N VAL A 60 6.01 2.22 -9.77
CA VAL A 60 6.95 1.81 -10.83
C VAL A 60 7.29 3.04 -11.67
N TYR A 61 8.55 3.19 -12.01
CA TYR A 61 9.03 4.35 -12.75
C TYR A 61 9.83 3.94 -13.98
N SER A 62 9.54 4.56 -15.11
CA SER A 62 10.35 4.46 -16.32
C SER A 62 10.38 5.78 -17.11
N SER A 63 11.37 5.93 -17.96
CA SER A 63 11.44 7.05 -18.92
C SER A 63 12.13 6.59 -20.20
N PRO A 64 11.40 6.56 -21.33
CA PRO A 64 9.96 6.85 -21.47
C PRO A 64 9.10 5.75 -20.85
N LEU A 65 7.86 6.07 -20.46
CA LEU A 65 6.85 5.06 -20.12
C LEU A 65 6.26 4.52 -21.42
N ARG A 66 6.48 3.23 -21.70
CA ARG A 66 5.91 2.53 -22.85
C ARG A 66 4.93 1.46 -22.36
N LEU A 67 3.73 1.47 -22.90
CA LEU A 67 2.72 0.46 -22.54
C LEU A 67 3.21 -0.97 -22.83
N ALA A 68 3.90 -1.18 -23.96
CA ALA A 68 4.44 -2.49 -24.33
C ALA A 68 5.39 -3.05 -23.25
N ASP A 69 6.28 -2.20 -22.68
CA ASP A 69 7.19 -2.59 -21.62
C ASP A 69 6.42 -2.92 -20.31
N SER A 70 5.40 -2.11 -20.02
CA SER A 70 4.51 -2.34 -18.88
C SER A 70 3.79 -3.70 -18.98
N PHE A 71 3.20 -4.00 -20.14
CA PHE A 71 2.58 -5.31 -20.40
C PHE A 71 3.60 -6.45 -20.33
N ALA A 72 4.83 -6.27 -20.87
CA ALA A 72 5.87 -7.29 -20.83
C ALA A 72 6.33 -7.62 -19.41
N ALA A 73 6.41 -6.63 -18.51
CA ALA A 73 6.71 -6.85 -17.10
C ALA A 73 5.60 -7.65 -16.43
N VAL A 74 4.35 -7.23 -16.64
CA VAL A 74 3.17 -7.89 -16.01
C VAL A 74 2.93 -9.29 -16.56
N ALA A 75 3.20 -9.55 -17.84
CA ALA A 75 3.14 -10.91 -18.41
C ALA A 75 4.08 -11.88 -17.66
N ARG A 76 5.29 -11.43 -17.27
CA ARG A 76 6.21 -12.23 -16.43
C ARG A 76 5.67 -12.51 -15.04
N LEU A 77 4.93 -11.56 -14.47
CA LEU A 77 4.28 -11.73 -13.17
C LEU A 77 3.09 -12.69 -13.27
N ALA A 78 2.34 -12.65 -14.38
CA ALA A 78 1.21 -13.53 -14.62
C ALA A 78 1.59 -15.02 -14.63
N GLU A 79 2.84 -15.35 -14.97
CA GLU A 79 3.37 -16.71 -14.95
C GLU A 79 3.81 -17.19 -13.56
N ARG A 80 3.80 -16.29 -12.54
CA ARG A 80 4.22 -16.65 -11.18
C ARG A 80 3.17 -17.51 -10.48
N PRO A 81 3.58 -18.51 -9.67
CA PRO A 81 2.66 -19.33 -8.90
C PRO A 81 1.76 -18.48 -7.99
N GLY A 82 0.47 -18.79 -7.99
CA GLY A 82 -0.52 -18.11 -7.14
C GLY A 82 -1.17 -16.89 -7.77
N VAL A 83 -0.68 -16.38 -8.90
CA VAL A 83 -1.36 -15.29 -9.62
C VAL A 83 -2.63 -15.81 -10.27
N GLU A 84 -3.77 -15.20 -9.94
CA GLU A 84 -5.11 -15.63 -10.34
C GLU A 84 -5.83 -14.66 -11.26
N GLY A 85 -5.54 -13.37 -11.14
CA GLY A 85 -6.19 -12.32 -11.92
C GLY A 85 -5.33 -11.09 -12.04
N ILE A 86 -5.49 -10.37 -13.16
CA ILE A 86 -4.80 -9.09 -13.39
C ILE A 86 -5.76 -8.15 -14.09
N THR A 87 -5.90 -6.96 -13.53
CA THR A 87 -6.66 -5.85 -14.13
C THR A 87 -5.73 -4.73 -14.56
N PHE A 88 -6.08 -4.09 -15.66
CA PHE A 88 -5.34 -3.00 -16.25
C PHE A 88 -6.22 -1.77 -16.44
N ARG A 89 -5.70 -0.59 -16.07
CA ARG A 89 -6.32 0.70 -16.40
C ARG A 89 -5.27 1.65 -16.98
N ASN A 90 -5.59 2.23 -18.13
CA ASN A 90 -4.76 3.25 -18.73
C ASN A 90 -5.29 4.63 -18.35
N LEU A 91 -4.60 5.32 -17.48
CA LEU A 91 -4.91 6.67 -17.00
C LEU A 91 -3.88 7.71 -17.48
N LEU A 92 -3.09 7.40 -18.51
CA LEU A 92 -2.07 8.32 -19.06
C LEU A 92 -2.65 9.63 -19.59
N HIS A 93 -3.94 9.65 -19.92
CA HIS A 93 -4.64 10.82 -20.45
C HIS A 93 -5.55 11.50 -19.40
N THR A 94 -5.38 11.16 -18.13
CA THR A 94 -6.05 11.78 -17.00
C THR A 94 -5.07 12.62 -16.18
N ASP A 95 -5.56 13.32 -15.17
CA ASP A 95 -4.71 14.07 -14.23
C ASP A 95 -3.77 13.16 -13.41
N GLU A 96 -4.09 11.85 -13.32
CA GLU A 96 -3.27 10.86 -12.63
C GLU A 96 -2.02 10.48 -13.44
N ALA A 97 -2.08 10.57 -14.76
CA ALA A 97 -0.98 10.35 -15.71
C ALA A 97 -0.17 9.07 -15.43
N CYS A 98 -0.87 7.97 -15.20
CA CYS A 98 -0.29 6.68 -14.83
C CYS A 98 -0.92 5.50 -15.58
N VAL A 99 -0.33 4.33 -15.36
CA VAL A 99 -0.92 3.03 -15.70
C VAL A 99 -1.10 2.25 -14.41
N GLU A 100 -2.32 1.80 -14.14
CA GLU A 100 -2.64 0.99 -12.97
C GLU A 100 -2.72 -0.49 -13.34
N TRP A 101 -2.11 -1.32 -12.49
CA TRP A 101 -2.22 -2.75 -12.48
C TRP A 101 -2.65 -3.23 -11.10
N HIS A 102 -3.69 -4.02 -11.05
CA HIS A 102 -4.12 -4.72 -9.84
C HIS A 102 -4.03 -6.22 -10.10
N MET A 103 -3.26 -6.92 -9.30
CA MET A 103 -3.01 -8.35 -9.46
C MET A 103 -3.47 -9.09 -8.21
N ASP A 104 -4.34 -10.06 -8.39
CA ASP A 104 -4.76 -10.98 -7.34
C ASP A 104 -3.80 -12.17 -7.28
N CYS A 105 -3.24 -12.41 -6.11
CA CYS A 105 -2.29 -13.50 -5.90
C CYS A 105 -2.59 -14.26 -4.61
N ARG A 106 -2.67 -15.57 -4.68
CA ARG A 106 -2.88 -16.47 -3.54
C ARG A 106 -1.55 -16.80 -2.88
N ASP A 107 -1.48 -16.59 -1.57
CA ASP A 107 -0.30 -16.93 -0.79
C ASP A 107 -0.29 -18.42 -0.36
N ALA A 108 0.77 -18.83 0.33
CA ALA A 108 0.96 -20.21 0.78
C ALA A 108 -0.08 -20.68 1.83
N GLU A 109 -0.77 -19.76 2.50
CA GLU A 109 -1.84 -20.07 3.45
C GLU A 109 -3.23 -20.13 2.78
N GLY A 110 -3.30 -19.86 1.46
CA GLY A 110 -4.54 -19.92 0.66
C GLY A 110 -5.33 -18.61 0.63
N ASP A 111 -4.85 -17.55 1.24
CA ASP A 111 -5.50 -16.24 1.19
C ASP A 111 -5.10 -15.44 -0.06
N VAL A 112 -6.08 -14.73 -0.65
CA VAL A 112 -5.84 -13.85 -1.80
C VAL A 112 -5.35 -12.48 -1.31
N TRP A 113 -4.30 -11.99 -1.94
CA TRP A 113 -3.69 -10.68 -1.77
C TRP A 113 -3.85 -9.87 -3.04
N GLN A 114 -4.12 -8.58 -2.92
CA GLN A 114 -4.08 -7.64 -4.02
C GLN A 114 -2.69 -6.99 -4.07
N ILE A 115 -2.07 -7.00 -5.24
CA ILE A 115 -0.80 -6.31 -5.50
C ILE A 115 -1.09 -5.17 -6.45
N ASP A 116 -0.96 -3.95 -5.96
CA ASP A 116 -1.20 -2.74 -6.73
C ASP A 116 0.12 -2.18 -7.24
N MET A 117 0.20 -1.97 -8.55
CA MET A 117 1.39 -1.44 -9.21
C MET A 117 0.99 -0.22 -10.05
N ILE A 118 1.40 0.96 -9.61
CA ILE A 118 1.14 2.22 -10.31
C ILE A 118 2.37 2.62 -11.10
N HIS A 119 2.30 2.51 -12.43
CA HIS A 119 3.42 2.82 -13.32
C HIS A 119 3.34 4.28 -13.78
N LEU A 120 4.33 5.05 -13.40
CA LEU A 120 4.45 6.49 -13.56
C LEU A 120 5.65 6.85 -14.46
N VAL A 121 5.58 8.01 -15.12
CA VAL A 121 6.74 8.56 -15.82
C VAL A 121 7.76 9.05 -14.81
N ARG A 122 9.03 8.65 -14.96
CA ARG A 122 10.14 9.20 -14.15
C ARG A 122 10.24 10.71 -14.35
N GLY A 123 10.39 11.45 -13.27
CA GLY A 123 10.39 12.90 -13.24
C GLY A 123 8.99 13.54 -13.20
N SER A 124 7.91 12.75 -13.13
CA SER A 124 6.56 13.27 -12.93
C SER A 124 6.35 13.78 -11.50
N ARG A 125 5.20 14.44 -11.26
CA ARG A 125 4.83 15.02 -9.95
C ARG A 125 5.01 14.06 -8.79
N TYR A 126 4.69 12.79 -8.98
CA TYR A 126 4.71 11.78 -7.93
C TYR A 126 5.97 10.90 -7.91
N ASP A 127 6.99 11.21 -8.73
CA ASP A 127 8.25 10.47 -8.72
C ASP A 127 8.90 10.52 -7.33
N GLY A 128 8.98 9.36 -6.67
CA GLY A 128 9.52 9.20 -5.33
C GLY A 128 8.72 9.91 -4.21
N TYR A 129 7.55 10.48 -4.50
CA TYR A 129 6.75 11.17 -3.50
C TYR A 129 6.27 10.23 -2.40
N PHE A 130 5.68 9.11 -2.76
CA PHE A 130 5.08 8.16 -1.81
C PHE A 130 6.13 7.34 -1.06
N GLU A 131 7.30 7.13 -1.65
CA GLU A 131 8.47 6.57 -0.95
C GLU A 131 8.94 7.50 0.16
N ARG A 132 9.13 8.79 -0.15
CA ARG A 132 9.52 9.80 0.85
C ARG A 132 8.46 9.97 1.92
N MET A 133 7.18 9.95 1.56
CA MET A 133 6.06 10.00 2.50
C MET A 133 6.11 8.81 3.47
N ALA A 134 6.28 7.59 2.96
CA ALA A 134 6.37 6.40 3.78
C ALA A 134 7.58 6.45 4.73
N ASP A 135 8.73 6.92 4.26
CA ASP A 135 9.93 7.05 5.08
C ASP A 135 9.77 8.12 6.18
N ARG A 136 9.11 9.24 5.86
CA ARG A 136 8.78 10.29 6.84
C ARG A 136 7.81 9.78 7.91
N ILE A 137 6.75 9.09 7.51
CA ILE A 137 5.81 8.48 8.45
C ILE A 137 6.56 7.50 9.37
N ARG A 138 7.40 6.62 8.81
CA ARG A 138 8.20 5.68 9.62
C ARG A 138 9.10 6.39 10.62
N ALA A 139 9.70 7.51 10.24
CA ALA A 139 10.64 8.25 11.09
C ALA A 139 9.96 8.87 12.33
N VAL A 140 8.68 9.22 12.25
CA VAL A 140 7.92 9.82 13.36
C VAL A 140 7.08 8.82 14.16
N LEU A 141 7.00 7.56 13.71
CA LEU A 141 6.26 6.52 14.44
C LEU A 141 6.94 6.20 15.77
N THR A 142 6.16 6.28 16.84
CA THR A 142 6.49 5.70 18.16
C THR A 142 5.81 4.34 18.30
N LEU A 143 6.16 3.59 19.34
CA LEU A 143 5.43 2.34 19.68
C LEU A 143 3.95 2.61 19.94
N GLU A 144 3.63 3.71 20.61
CA GLU A 144 2.26 4.12 20.92
C GLU A 144 1.47 4.46 19.64
N THR A 145 1.99 5.39 18.82
CA THR A 145 1.27 5.82 17.60
C THR A 145 1.13 4.70 16.59
N ARG A 146 2.14 3.82 16.48
CA ARG A 146 2.05 2.60 15.68
C ARG A 146 0.95 1.67 16.18
N ALA A 147 0.89 1.40 17.49
CA ALA A 147 -0.14 0.57 18.09
C ALA A 147 -1.53 1.17 17.87
N THR A 148 -1.69 2.49 18.03
CA THR A 148 -2.95 3.19 17.79
C THR A 148 -3.41 3.05 16.33
N ILE A 149 -2.53 3.27 15.36
CA ILE A 149 -2.87 3.12 13.93
C ILE A 149 -3.32 1.68 13.64
N LEU A 150 -2.60 0.68 14.13
CA LEU A 150 -2.93 -0.73 13.94
C LEU A 150 -4.26 -1.10 14.63
N TYR A 151 -4.51 -0.56 15.82
CA TYR A 151 -5.79 -0.71 16.52
C TYR A 151 -6.95 -0.14 15.69
N LEU A 152 -6.84 1.09 15.21
CA LEU A 152 -7.88 1.73 14.40
C LEU A 152 -8.14 0.96 13.09
N LYS A 153 -7.09 0.52 12.41
CA LYS A 153 -7.20 -0.34 11.23
C LYS A 153 -7.89 -1.68 11.54
N ASN A 154 -7.60 -2.28 12.69
CA ASN A 154 -8.24 -3.51 13.12
C ASN A 154 -9.71 -3.32 13.48
N ALA A 155 -10.04 -2.21 14.14
CA ALA A 155 -11.40 -1.85 14.56
C ALA A 155 -12.31 -1.46 13.39
N THR A 156 -11.73 -1.04 12.24
CA THR A 156 -12.49 -0.65 11.06
C THR A 156 -13.31 -1.84 10.53
N PRO A 157 -14.63 -1.72 10.38
CA PRO A 157 -15.45 -2.76 9.74
C PRO A 157 -15.00 -3.04 8.29
N ASP A 158 -15.15 -4.29 7.84
CA ASP A 158 -14.65 -4.70 6.51
C ASP A 158 -15.44 -4.06 5.35
N ASP A 159 -16.67 -3.64 5.59
CA ASP A 159 -17.52 -2.91 4.64
C ASP A 159 -17.26 -1.39 4.64
N MET A 160 -16.46 -0.88 5.58
CA MET A 160 -16.09 0.53 5.67
C MET A 160 -14.78 0.80 4.91
N LYS A 161 -14.87 1.57 3.82
CA LYS A 161 -13.68 2.03 3.11
C LYS A 161 -13.03 3.20 3.84
N VAL A 162 -11.76 3.03 4.20
CA VAL A 162 -10.93 4.05 4.85
C VAL A 162 -9.56 4.05 4.18
N MET A 163 -9.13 5.21 3.70
CA MET A 163 -7.78 5.35 3.13
C MET A 163 -6.72 5.30 4.22
N GLY A 164 -5.58 4.69 3.94
CA GLY A 164 -4.46 4.63 4.88
C GLY A 164 -4.08 6.00 5.45
N MET A 165 -4.12 7.04 4.61
CA MET A 165 -3.80 8.41 5.01
C MET A 165 -4.73 8.98 6.09
N GLU A 166 -5.99 8.59 6.14
CA GLU A 166 -6.92 9.03 7.18
C GLU A 166 -6.41 8.62 8.57
N TYR A 167 -5.96 7.37 8.73
CA TYR A 167 -5.37 6.90 10.00
C TYR A 167 -4.10 7.66 10.36
N TYR A 168 -3.22 7.90 9.36
CA TYR A 168 -1.93 8.53 9.62
C TYR A 168 -2.10 9.99 10.03
N GLN A 169 -2.94 10.74 9.34
CA GLN A 169 -3.25 12.12 9.71
C GLN A 169 -3.95 12.21 11.06
N ALA A 170 -5.00 11.40 11.28
CA ALA A 170 -5.74 11.39 12.53
C ALA A 170 -4.83 11.15 13.75
N VAL A 171 -3.94 10.15 13.65
CA VAL A 171 -3.09 9.75 14.79
C VAL A 171 -1.84 10.62 14.92
N LEU A 172 -1.13 10.87 13.80
CA LEU A 172 0.19 11.52 13.85
C LEU A 172 0.09 13.05 13.85
N ARG A 173 -0.89 13.63 13.16
CA ARG A 173 -1.09 15.07 13.09
C ARG A 173 -2.01 15.56 14.20
N ASP A 174 -3.17 14.87 14.38
CA ASP A 174 -4.29 15.40 15.17
C ASP A 174 -4.47 14.65 16.51
N GLY A 175 -3.59 13.69 16.82
CA GLY A 175 -3.52 13.07 18.13
C GLY A 175 -4.68 12.12 18.49
N VAL A 176 -5.46 11.66 17.52
CA VAL A 176 -6.56 10.69 17.73
C VAL A 176 -6.05 9.39 18.34
N ARG A 177 -6.78 8.85 19.32
CA ARG A 177 -6.37 7.64 20.05
C ARG A 177 -7.46 6.57 20.16
N THR A 178 -8.73 6.93 20.00
CA THR A 178 -9.85 6.00 20.14
C THR A 178 -10.61 5.85 18.82
N TRP A 179 -11.40 4.77 18.72
CA TRP A 179 -12.25 4.54 17.55
C TRP A 179 -13.34 5.62 17.41
N ASP A 180 -13.96 6.03 18.50
CA ASP A 180 -15.02 7.05 18.47
C ASP A 180 -14.48 8.41 18.05
N ASP A 181 -13.30 8.80 18.55
CA ASP A 181 -12.61 10.02 18.13
C ASP A 181 -12.22 9.95 16.63
N PHE A 182 -11.81 8.78 16.15
CA PHE A 182 -11.50 8.59 14.73
C PHE A 182 -12.74 8.75 13.84
N LEU A 183 -13.88 8.21 14.25
CA LEU A 183 -15.14 8.41 13.53
C LEU A 183 -15.59 9.89 13.54
N ALA A 184 -15.39 10.59 14.65
CA ALA A 184 -15.64 12.03 14.74
C ALA A 184 -14.69 12.80 13.80
N TRP A 185 -13.40 12.51 13.88
CA TRP A 185 -12.37 13.12 13.03
C TRP A 185 -12.68 12.95 11.53
N ARG A 186 -13.08 11.77 11.09
CA ARG A 186 -13.43 11.50 9.68
C ARG A 186 -14.60 12.34 9.17
N ARG A 187 -15.61 12.61 10.00
CA ARG A 187 -16.74 13.48 9.61
C ARG A 187 -16.28 14.91 9.32
N ASP A 188 -15.29 15.37 10.10
CA ASP A 188 -14.79 16.75 10.00
C ASP A 188 -13.69 16.90 8.93
N HIS A 189 -13.09 15.78 8.48
CA HIS A 189 -11.97 15.73 7.53
C HIS A 189 -12.27 14.81 6.33
N PRO A 190 -13.31 15.09 5.53
CA PRO A 190 -13.63 14.24 4.39
C PRO A 190 -12.49 14.26 3.36
N GLN A 191 -11.94 13.09 3.05
CA GLN A 191 -10.85 12.94 2.08
C GLN A 191 -11.43 12.69 0.68
N ARG A 192 -10.78 13.27 -0.35
CA ARG A 192 -11.11 13.04 -1.76
C ARG A 192 -9.84 13.01 -2.59
N GLY A 193 -9.74 12.03 -3.50
CA GLY A 193 -8.59 11.89 -4.40
C GLY A 193 -7.26 11.61 -3.68
N ILE A 194 -6.16 11.99 -4.31
CA ILE A 194 -4.81 11.78 -3.77
C ILE A 194 -4.56 12.77 -2.64
N VAL A 195 -4.28 12.26 -1.46
CA VAL A 195 -3.97 13.08 -0.27
C VAL A 195 -2.47 13.33 -0.19
N GLU A 196 -2.08 14.56 -0.45
CA GLU A 196 -0.69 15.01 -0.33
C GLU A 196 -0.42 15.55 1.08
N TRP A 197 0.15 14.71 1.92
CA TRP A 197 0.57 15.08 3.27
C TRP A 197 1.82 14.29 3.68
N MET A 198 2.73 14.96 4.37
CA MET A 198 3.91 14.36 5.02
C MET A 198 4.05 14.95 6.41
N PRO A 199 4.36 14.13 7.43
CA PRO A 199 4.70 14.63 8.76
C PRO A 199 6.07 15.31 8.79
#